data_42c2b9b49de9fc3c134834636d6ced9d
#
_entry.id   42c2b9b49de9fc3c134834636d6ced9d
#
_cell.length_a   1.000
_cell.length_b   1.000
_cell.length_c   1.000
_cell.angle_alpha   90.00
_cell.angle_beta   90.00
_cell.angle_gamma   90.00
#
_symmetry.space_group_name_H-M   'P 1'
#
loop_
_entity.id
_entity.type
_entity.pdbx_description
1 polymer ?
#
loop_
_entity_poly.entity_id
_entity_poly.type
_entity_poly.pdbx_seq_one_letter_code
_entity_poly.pdbx_strand_id
1 'polypeptide(L)'
;GVIRRNTFQNTGFGISLQAKSAPLIVDNQIFGNRSGIVLAGESQPTLRKNRIEKNTEDGLTAVGKSLPDIGTAKDLGGNIFRDNGEFDLQNATGVKILAIGNQINSSRVKGLFELGNITPTPTPTPTPTPTPGTNFTDISTHWAKDFIDCLAKMNIVNGFPDGTFKPDRNLTRAEYAALLARAFELAPRREATVFKDVAADFWAQSAIVKANRAGFLVGYPDSTFRPEQNLTRTQAIVSLVNGLQLTGGNPNSLSVYDDRALIPSFATDEIATATERKIVVNYPTRTKLSPARDITRGEISALVYQTLVATNRAQPINSPYIV
;
A
#
# COMPACT_ATOMS: atom_id res chain seq x y z
N GLY A 1 0.28 7.08 -25.78
CA GLY A 1 0.48 7.89 -24.58
C GLY A 1 0.11 7.15 -23.30
N VAL A 2 0.51 7.66 -22.13
CA VAL A 2 0.22 7.08 -20.83
C VAL A 2 -0.41 8.13 -19.93
N ILE A 3 -1.53 7.79 -19.30
CA ILE A 3 -2.22 8.57 -18.27
C ILE A 3 -2.11 7.76 -16.97
N ARG A 4 -1.29 8.23 -16.04
CA ARG A 4 -0.94 7.42 -14.87
C ARG A 4 -0.88 8.23 -13.57
N ARG A 5 -1.45 7.66 -12.49
CA ARG A 5 -1.39 8.20 -11.13
C ARG A 5 -1.91 9.64 -11.01
N ASN A 6 -2.96 9.95 -11.76
CA ASN A 6 -3.66 11.23 -11.67
C ASN A 6 -4.95 11.08 -10.87
N THR A 7 -5.44 12.21 -10.38
CA THR A 7 -6.78 12.34 -9.82
C THR A 7 -7.60 13.24 -10.73
N PHE A 8 -8.74 12.75 -11.20
CA PHE A 8 -9.72 13.48 -12.02
C PHE A 8 -11.00 13.61 -11.22
N GLN A 9 -11.35 14.83 -10.87
CA GLN A 9 -12.55 15.09 -10.06
C GLN A 9 -13.21 16.43 -10.40
N ASN A 10 -14.52 16.52 -10.11
CA ASN A 10 -15.31 17.75 -10.23
C ASN A 10 -15.29 18.33 -11.66
N THR A 11 -15.32 17.46 -12.67
CA THR A 11 -15.36 17.83 -14.09
C THR A 11 -16.57 17.21 -14.80
N GLY A 12 -16.84 17.64 -16.05
CA GLY A 12 -17.88 17.01 -16.88
C GLY A 12 -17.51 15.54 -17.19
N PHE A 13 -16.30 15.30 -17.63
CA PHE A 13 -15.74 13.98 -17.88
C PHE A 13 -14.36 13.87 -17.21
N GLY A 14 -14.15 12.84 -16.42
CA GLY A 14 -12.85 12.59 -15.82
C GLY A 14 -11.78 12.37 -16.91
N ILE A 15 -12.04 11.43 -17.82
CA ILE A 15 -11.25 11.21 -19.04
C ILE A 15 -12.20 11.07 -20.23
N SER A 16 -11.95 11.78 -21.30
CA SER A 16 -12.68 11.63 -22.57
C SER A 16 -11.69 11.29 -23.70
N LEU A 17 -11.97 10.21 -24.42
CA LEU A 17 -11.18 9.78 -25.56
C LEU A 17 -12.04 9.74 -26.82
N GLN A 18 -11.47 10.21 -27.92
CA GLN A 18 -12.13 10.27 -29.22
C GLN A 18 -11.19 9.80 -30.34
N ALA A 19 -11.73 9.63 -31.54
CA ALA A 19 -11.03 9.19 -32.72
C ALA A 19 -10.28 7.86 -32.48
N LYS A 20 -9.04 7.71 -32.96
CA LYS A 20 -8.20 6.49 -32.80
C LYS A 20 -7.27 6.55 -31.60
N SER A 21 -7.70 7.16 -30.52
CA SER A 21 -6.89 7.29 -29.32
C SER A 21 -6.70 5.93 -28.60
N ALA A 22 -5.47 5.54 -28.29
CA ALA A 22 -5.15 4.29 -27.62
C ALA A 22 -4.10 4.49 -26.49
N PRO A 23 -4.41 5.30 -25.45
CA PRO A 23 -3.51 5.46 -24.31
C PRO A 23 -3.57 4.26 -23.36
N LEU A 24 -2.50 4.06 -22.58
CA LEU A 24 -2.52 3.28 -21.36
C LEU A 24 -3.01 4.17 -20.20
N ILE A 25 -4.13 3.79 -19.58
CA ILE A 25 -4.74 4.49 -18.44
C ILE A 25 -4.56 3.59 -17.21
N VAL A 26 -3.70 3.98 -16.27
CA VAL A 26 -3.29 3.08 -15.19
C VAL A 26 -3.12 3.82 -13.86
N ASP A 27 -3.55 3.18 -12.76
CA ASP A 27 -3.42 3.70 -11.38
C ASP A 27 -4.04 5.10 -11.21
N ASN A 28 -5.13 5.48 -11.91
CA ASN A 28 -5.79 6.77 -11.72
C ASN A 28 -6.98 6.66 -10.77
N GLN A 29 -7.32 7.77 -10.13
CA GLN A 29 -8.54 7.97 -9.35
C GLN A 29 -9.47 8.92 -10.11
N ILE A 30 -10.70 8.47 -10.39
CA ILE A 30 -11.66 9.18 -11.23
C ILE A 30 -13.01 9.18 -10.52
N PHE A 31 -13.34 10.29 -9.87
CA PHE A 31 -14.55 10.36 -9.02
C PHE A 31 -15.15 11.76 -8.95
N GLY A 32 -16.43 11.84 -8.59
CA GLY A 32 -17.12 13.12 -8.43
C GLY A 32 -17.24 13.90 -9.73
N ASN A 33 -17.08 13.25 -10.89
CA ASN A 33 -17.34 13.86 -12.19
C ASN A 33 -18.78 13.58 -12.61
N ARG A 34 -19.25 14.21 -13.68
CA ARG A 34 -20.52 13.84 -14.30
C ARG A 34 -20.41 12.40 -14.82
N SER A 35 -19.45 12.08 -15.69
CA SER A 35 -19.11 10.72 -16.09
C SER A 35 -17.60 10.46 -15.85
N GLY A 36 -17.25 9.22 -15.47
CA GLY A 36 -15.87 8.86 -15.16
C GLY A 36 -14.99 8.86 -16.41
N ILE A 37 -15.17 7.88 -17.29
CA ILE A 37 -14.44 7.72 -18.54
C ILE A 37 -15.43 7.58 -19.69
N VAL A 38 -15.28 8.43 -20.71
CA VAL A 38 -16.09 8.38 -21.93
C VAL A 38 -15.20 8.06 -23.13
N LEU A 39 -15.54 7.00 -23.83
CA LEU A 39 -14.81 6.47 -25.00
C LEU A 39 -15.70 6.58 -26.23
N ALA A 40 -15.24 7.27 -27.25
CA ALA A 40 -15.94 7.48 -28.51
C ALA A 40 -15.04 7.26 -29.73
N GLY A 41 -15.66 7.28 -30.90
CA GLY A 41 -14.94 7.05 -32.17
C GLY A 41 -14.43 5.61 -32.27
N GLU A 42 -13.16 5.45 -32.61
CA GLU A 42 -12.43 4.17 -32.71
C GLU A 42 -11.37 4.06 -31.61
N SER A 43 -11.63 4.63 -30.44
CA SER A 43 -10.65 4.64 -29.35
C SER A 43 -10.47 3.23 -28.73
N GLN A 44 -9.22 2.88 -28.45
CA GLN A 44 -8.82 1.55 -27.93
C GLN A 44 -7.85 1.69 -26.76
N PRO A 45 -8.25 2.34 -25.65
CA PRO A 45 -7.38 2.45 -24.49
C PRO A 45 -7.22 1.11 -23.77
N THR A 46 -6.09 0.95 -23.09
CA THR A 46 -5.88 -0.11 -22.11
C THR A 46 -6.05 0.46 -20.72
N LEU A 47 -7.00 -0.09 -19.91
CA LEU A 47 -7.28 0.35 -18.56
C LEU A 47 -6.81 -0.69 -17.54
N ARG A 48 -5.93 -0.28 -16.61
CA ARG A 48 -5.41 -1.15 -15.55
C ARG A 48 -5.39 -0.45 -14.21
N LYS A 49 -5.90 -1.10 -13.18
CA LYS A 49 -5.81 -0.66 -11.78
C LYS A 49 -6.35 0.76 -11.52
N ASN A 50 -7.31 1.24 -12.31
CA ASN A 50 -7.96 2.52 -12.07
C ASN A 50 -9.11 2.35 -11.06
N ARG A 51 -9.38 3.41 -10.33
CA ARG A 51 -10.53 3.52 -9.43
C ARG A 51 -11.50 4.54 -10.01
N ILE A 52 -12.65 4.06 -10.47
CA ILE A 52 -13.69 4.85 -11.13
C ILE A 52 -14.98 4.71 -10.30
N GLU A 53 -15.28 5.73 -9.51
CA GLU A 53 -16.35 5.64 -8.53
C GLU A 53 -17.03 6.98 -8.27
N LYS A 54 -18.27 6.94 -7.77
CA LYS A 54 -19.01 8.12 -7.32
C LYS A 54 -19.10 9.24 -8.36
N ASN A 55 -19.12 8.89 -9.64
CA ASN A 55 -19.49 9.81 -10.70
C ASN A 55 -21.02 9.89 -10.78
N THR A 56 -21.59 11.05 -11.17
CA THR A 56 -23.05 11.27 -11.11
C THR A 56 -23.83 10.53 -12.20
N GLU A 57 -23.15 10.13 -13.28
CA GLU A 57 -23.67 9.24 -14.34
C GLU A 57 -22.89 7.92 -14.33
N ASP A 58 -22.30 7.55 -15.48
CA ASP A 58 -21.59 6.29 -15.63
C ASP A 58 -20.13 6.32 -15.11
N GLY A 59 -19.66 5.17 -14.68
CA GLY A 59 -18.24 4.97 -14.42
C GLY A 59 -17.43 4.95 -15.70
N LEU A 60 -17.79 4.08 -16.65
CA LEU A 60 -17.21 4.03 -17.99
C LEU A 60 -18.32 3.87 -19.02
N THR A 61 -18.30 4.70 -20.04
CA THR A 61 -19.20 4.63 -21.20
C THR A 61 -18.38 4.41 -22.46
N ALA A 62 -18.68 3.34 -23.21
CA ALA A 62 -18.10 3.04 -24.52
C ALA A 62 -19.17 3.16 -25.62
N VAL A 63 -18.92 4.06 -26.60
CA VAL A 63 -19.84 4.30 -27.71
C VAL A 63 -19.11 4.25 -29.06
N GLY A 64 -19.88 4.17 -30.14
CA GLY A 64 -19.35 4.13 -31.50
C GLY A 64 -18.60 2.83 -31.79
N LYS A 65 -17.39 2.92 -32.27
CA LYS A 65 -16.50 1.77 -32.53
C LYS A 65 -15.39 1.63 -31.49
N SER A 66 -15.56 2.22 -30.32
CA SER A 66 -14.55 2.13 -29.28
C SER A 66 -14.46 0.70 -28.71
N LEU A 67 -13.26 0.18 -28.55
CA LEU A 67 -12.98 -1.17 -28.05
C LEU A 67 -11.89 -1.12 -26.97
N PRO A 68 -12.21 -0.71 -25.76
CA PRO A 68 -11.23 -0.67 -24.68
C PRO A 68 -10.80 -2.08 -24.26
N ASP A 69 -9.53 -2.25 -23.93
CA ASP A 69 -9.04 -3.38 -23.16
C ASP A 69 -9.15 -3.03 -21.67
N ILE A 70 -10.17 -3.59 -21.01
CA ILE A 70 -10.39 -3.43 -19.57
C ILE A 70 -10.11 -4.72 -18.80
N GLY A 71 -9.42 -5.68 -19.43
CA GLY A 71 -8.91 -6.91 -18.84
C GLY A 71 -9.33 -8.16 -19.56
N THR A 72 -8.39 -9.07 -19.72
CA THR A 72 -8.54 -10.40 -20.30
C THR A 72 -8.17 -11.50 -19.29
N ALA A 73 -8.37 -12.77 -19.62
CA ALA A 73 -7.97 -13.89 -18.76
C ALA A 73 -6.44 -13.98 -18.54
N LYS A 74 -5.65 -13.45 -19.49
CA LYS A 74 -4.17 -13.44 -19.42
C LYS A 74 -3.61 -12.16 -18.81
N ASP A 75 -4.38 -11.07 -18.86
CA ASP A 75 -3.98 -9.75 -18.36
C ASP A 75 -5.19 -9.09 -17.71
N LEU A 76 -5.31 -9.28 -16.39
CA LEU A 76 -6.46 -8.87 -15.61
C LEU A 76 -6.55 -7.34 -15.51
N GLY A 77 -7.77 -6.79 -15.61
CA GLY A 77 -8.00 -5.34 -15.57
C GLY A 77 -7.58 -4.68 -14.25
N GLY A 78 -7.97 -5.29 -13.13
CA GLY A 78 -7.69 -4.76 -11.80
C GLY A 78 -8.37 -3.41 -11.50
N ASN A 79 -9.29 -2.96 -12.37
CA ASN A 79 -10.01 -1.72 -12.14
C ASN A 79 -11.15 -1.92 -11.14
N ILE A 80 -11.52 -0.84 -10.45
CA ILE A 80 -12.64 -0.79 -9.54
C ILE A 80 -13.68 0.15 -10.14
N PHE A 81 -14.87 -0.38 -10.42
CA PHE A 81 -16.03 0.38 -10.85
C PHE A 81 -17.14 0.22 -9.82
N ARG A 82 -17.52 1.30 -9.14
CA ARG A 82 -18.55 1.22 -8.10
C ARG A 82 -19.19 2.57 -7.79
N ASP A 83 -20.40 2.50 -7.26
CA ASP A 83 -21.11 3.65 -6.70
C ASP A 83 -21.28 4.80 -7.70
N ASN A 84 -21.24 4.53 -9.03
CA ASN A 84 -21.54 5.54 -10.05
C ASN A 84 -23.07 5.71 -10.18
N GLY A 85 -23.53 6.86 -10.62
CA GLY A 85 -24.95 7.21 -10.55
C GLY A 85 -25.87 6.34 -11.41
N GLU A 86 -25.55 6.12 -12.68
CA GLU A 86 -26.36 5.28 -13.58
C GLU A 86 -25.81 3.86 -13.67
N PHE A 87 -24.70 3.66 -14.37
CA PHE A 87 -24.04 2.37 -14.51
C PHE A 87 -22.56 2.46 -14.14
N ASP A 88 -22.02 1.36 -13.61
CA ASP A 88 -20.58 1.26 -13.43
C ASP A 88 -19.87 1.04 -14.77
N LEU A 89 -20.49 0.27 -15.67
CA LEU A 89 -20.06 0.09 -17.05
C LEU A 89 -21.25 0.19 -18.01
N GLN A 90 -21.11 0.98 -19.06
CA GLN A 90 -22.04 1.05 -20.18
C GLN A 90 -21.33 0.80 -21.51
N ASN A 91 -21.80 -0.18 -22.27
CA ASN A 91 -21.33 -0.51 -23.61
C ASN A 91 -22.45 -0.34 -24.64
N ALA A 92 -22.35 0.68 -25.45
CA ALA A 92 -23.26 0.96 -26.57
C ALA A 92 -22.58 0.77 -27.94
N THR A 93 -21.45 0.05 -27.99
CA THR A 93 -20.74 -0.22 -29.27
C THR A 93 -21.35 -1.32 -30.10
N GLY A 94 -22.19 -2.17 -29.50
CA GLY A 94 -22.71 -3.39 -30.13
C GLY A 94 -21.72 -4.55 -30.20
N VAL A 95 -20.47 -4.37 -29.77
CA VAL A 95 -19.43 -5.42 -29.73
C VAL A 95 -19.19 -5.82 -28.29
N LYS A 96 -18.92 -7.12 -28.06
CA LYS A 96 -18.61 -7.62 -26.71
C LYS A 96 -17.25 -7.10 -26.24
N ILE A 97 -17.23 -6.51 -25.05
CA ILE A 97 -16.02 -6.06 -24.34
C ILE A 97 -15.68 -7.04 -23.21
N LEU A 98 -14.44 -7.52 -23.17
CA LEU A 98 -13.94 -8.33 -22.05
C LEU A 98 -13.62 -7.41 -20.85
N ALA A 99 -14.12 -7.79 -19.67
CA ALA A 99 -13.95 -7.03 -18.44
C ALA A 99 -13.46 -7.92 -17.28
N ILE A 100 -12.48 -8.78 -17.58
CA ILE A 100 -12.01 -9.82 -16.67
C ILE A 100 -11.05 -9.24 -15.62
N GLY A 101 -11.21 -9.68 -14.37
CA GLY A 101 -10.33 -9.26 -13.29
C GLY A 101 -10.59 -7.86 -12.73
N ASN A 102 -11.80 -7.31 -12.91
CA ASN A 102 -12.21 -6.04 -12.33
C ASN A 102 -13.20 -6.25 -11.18
N GLN A 103 -13.27 -5.29 -10.27
CA GLN A 103 -14.33 -5.21 -9.27
C GLN A 103 -15.50 -4.44 -9.87
N ILE A 104 -16.59 -5.14 -10.14
CA ILE A 104 -17.78 -4.60 -10.80
C ILE A 104 -19.02 -5.25 -10.18
N ASN A 105 -20.03 -4.46 -9.90
CA ASN A 105 -21.34 -5.01 -9.58
C ASN A 105 -22.07 -5.33 -10.90
N SER A 106 -22.30 -6.64 -11.16
CA SER A 106 -22.93 -7.10 -12.40
C SER A 106 -24.32 -6.53 -12.65
N SER A 107 -25.07 -6.16 -11.60
CA SER A 107 -26.38 -5.48 -11.73
C SER A 107 -26.27 -4.02 -12.22
N ARG A 108 -25.09 -3.46 -12.23
CA ARG A 108 -24.81 -2.08 -12.66
C ARG A 108 -24.03 -2.00 -13.98
N VAL A 109 -24.20 -3.06 -14.80
CA VAL A 109 -23.56 -3.17 -16.11
C VAL A 109 -24.63 -3.17 -17.20
N LYS A 110 -24.48 -2.31 -18.21
CA LYS A 110 -25.38 -2.20 -19.36
C LYS A 110 -24.62 -2.47 -20.65
N GLY A 111 -25.19 -3.35 -21.49
CA GLY A 111 -24.63 -3.72 -22.79
C GLY A 111 -23.83 -5.04 -22.73
N LEU A 112 -23.14 -5.35 -23.84
CA LEU A 112 -22.45 -6.63 -24.01
C LEU A 112 -21.06 -6.61 -23.34
N PHE A 113 -20.98 -7.16 -22.14
CA PHE A 113 -19.72 -7.42 -21.45
C PHE A 113 -19.55 -8.89 -21.12
N GLU A 114 -18.32 -9.37 -21.15
CA GLU A 114 -17.94 -10.64 -20.54
C GLU A 114 -17.23 -10.36 -19.22
N LEU A 115 -17.98 -10.51 -18.15
CA LEU A 115 -17.50 -10.40 -16.78
C LEU A 115 -16.98 -11.78 -16.39
N GLY A 116 -15.67 -12.00 -16.42
CA GLY A 116 -15.12 -13.28 -15.99
C GLY A 116 -15.37 -13.47 -14.49
N ASN A 117 -16.10 -14.51 -14.14
CA ASN A 117 -16.10 -15.02 -12.77
C ASN A 117 -14.72 -15.61 -12.50
N ILE A 118 -13.81 -14.83 -11.96
CA ILE A 118 -12.75 -15.39 -11.17
C ILE A 118 -13.40 -15.76 -9.85
N THR A 119 -13.68 -17.06 -9.63
CA THR A 119 -13.66 -17.57 -8.26
C THR A 119 -12.35 -17.12 -7.69
N PRO A 120 -12.33 -16.28 -6.64
CA PRO A 120 -11.07 -15.89 -6.08
C PRO A 120 -10.41 -17.14 -5.53
N THR A 121 -9.43 -17.69 -6.26
CA THR A 121 -8.31 -18.32 -5.56
C THR A 121 -7.89 -17.27 -4.56
N PRO A 122 -7.71 -17.57 -3.27
CA PRO A 122 -7.34 -16.56 -2.30
C PRO A 122 -5.99 -15.96 -2.71
N THR A 123 -6.06 -15.00 -3.62
CA THR A 123 -4.99 -14.05 -3.87
C THR A 123 -4.84 -13.32 -2.56
N PRO A 124 -3.62 -13.18 -2.01
CA PRO A 124 -3.44 -12.39 -0.80
C PRO A 124 -4.12 -11.04 -1.05
N THR A 125 -5.11 -10.78 -0.24
CA THR A 125 -6.03 -9.62 -0.33
C THR A 125 -5.23 -8.37 -0.67
N PRO A 126 -5.51 -7.68 -1.80
CA PRO A 126 -4.94 -6.36 -1.99
C PRO A 126 -5.30 -5.56 -0.75
N THR A 127 -4.30 -5.04 -0.08
CA THR A 127 -4.49 -4.16 1.07
C THR A 127 -5.56 -3.15 0.69
N PRO A 128 -6.71 -3.13 1.37
CA PRO A 128 -7.82 -2.26 1.01
C PRO A 128 -7.32 -0.84 0.99
N THR A 129 -7.65 -0.12 -0.08
CA THR A 129 -7.51 1.34 -0.09
C THR A 129 -8.36 1.87 1.06
N PRO A 130 -7.78 2.59 1.99
CA PRO A 130 -8.43 2.92 3.24
C PRO A 130 -9.53 3.93 3.01
N THR A 131 -10.61 3.71 3.67
CA THR A 131 -11.48 4.81 4.10
C THR A 131 -10.61 5.74 4.96
N PRO A 132 -10.55 7.05 4.70
CA PRO A 132 -9.97 7.97 5.67
C PRO A 132 -10.91 8.03 6.88
N GLY A 133 -10.71 7.12 7.81
CA GLY A 133 -11.42 7.05 9.06
C GLY A 133 -10.40 6.76 10.15
N THR A 134 -10.18 7.71 11.04
CA THR A 134 -9.29 7.59 12.18
C THR A 134 -9.92 6.77 13.32
N ASN A 135 -11.09 6.16 13.10
CA ASN A 135 -11.81 5.40 14.12
C ASN A 135 -11.81 3.91 13.79
N PHE A 136 -10.71 3.24 14.05
CA PHE A 136 -10.66 1.79 13.99
C PHE A 136 -11.34 1.19 15.23
N THR A 137 -12.23 0.23 15.01
CA THR A 137 -13.08 -0.31 16.07
C THR A 137 -12.32 -1.14 17.10
N ASP A 138 -11.17 -1.68 16.74
CA ASP A 138 -10.38 -2.64 17.54
C ASP A 138 -9.16 -2.02 18.23
N ILE A 139 -8.98 -0.69 18.17
CA ILE A 139 -7.85 -0.03 18.85
C ILE A 139 -8.26 0.87 20.01
N SER A 140 -9.54 0.93 20.37
CA SER A 140 -10.06 1.90 21.36
C SER A 140 -9.32 1.85 22.71
N THR A 141 -8.91 0.66 23.15
CA THR A 141 -8.15 0.40 24.39
C THR A 141 -6.73 -0.11 24.11
N HIS A 142 -6.31 -0.19 22.83
CA HIS A 142 -5.02 -0.74 22.48
C HIS A 142 -3.89 0.25 22.78
N TRP A 143 -2.80 -0.22 23.36
CA TRP A 143 -1.65 0.60 23.79
C TRP A 143 -1.03 1.45 22.66
N ALA A 144 -1.06 0.96 21.41
CA ALA A 144 -0.53 1.66 20.25
C ALA A 144 -1.52 2.63 19.58
N LYS A 145 -2.72 2.83 20.18
CA LYS A 145 -3.79 3.64 19.58
C LYS A 145 -3.31 5.00 19.08
N ASP A 146 -2.62 5.76 19.94
CA ASP A 146 -2.22 7.12 19.60
C ASP A 146 -1.24 7.17 18.44
N PHE A 147 -0.31 6.19 18.36
CA PHE A 147 0.61 6.06 17.23
C PHE A 147 -0.14 5.72 15.93
N ILE A 148 -1.10 4.79 16.00
CA ILE A 148 -1.92 4.37 14.87
C ILE A 148 -2.78 5.54 14.37
N ASP A 149 -3.47 6.25 15.27
CA ASP A 149 -4.31 7.39 14.92
C ASP A 149 -3.53 8.52 14.26
N CYS A 150 -2.35 8.81 14.79
CA CYS A 150 -1.48 9.84 14.20
C CYS A 150 -1.01 9.44 12.79
N LEU A 151 -0.56 8.19 12.58
CA LEU A 151 -0.16 7.73 11.26
C LEU A 151 -1.34 7.64 10.29
N ALA A 152 -2.54 7.31 10.76
CA ALA A 152 -3.76 7.31 9.95
C ALA A 152 -4.14 8.73 9.49
N LYS A 153 -4.06 9.72 10.38
CA LYS A 153 -4.24 11.15 10.04
C LYS A 153 -3.23 11.64 8.99
N MET A 154 -2.03 11.09 9.00
CA MET A 154 -0.98 11.36 8.02
C MET A 154 -1.14 10.53 6.73
N ASN A 155 -2.17 9.70 6.60
CA ASN A 155 -2.39 8.76 5.49
C ASN A 155 -1.24 7.75 5.28
N ILE A 156 -0.47 7.46 6.32
CA ILE A 156 0.65 6.50 6.29
C ILE A 156 0.14 5.08 6.51
N VAL A 157 -0.79 4.89 7.44
CA VAL A 157 -1.42 3.60 7.71
C VAL A 157 -2.92 3.64 7.46
N ASN A 158 -3.48 2.46 7.24
CA ASN A 158 -4.88 2.28 6.89
C ASN A 158 -5.44 1.03 7.56
N GLY A 159 -6.74 1.05 7.85
CA GLY A 159 -7.47 -0.11 8.35
C GLY A 159 -7.92 -1.07 7.25
N PHE A 160 -8.69 -2.05 7.66
CA PHE A 160 -9.34 -3.02 6.79
C PHE A 160 -10.78 -2.56 6.45
N PRO A 161 -11.41 -3.14 5.41
CA PRO A 161 -12.79 -2.78 5.03
C PRO A 161 -13.82 -3.04 6.11
N ASP A 162 -13.52 -3.94 7.05
CA ASP A 162 -14.35 -4.26 8.21
C ASP A 162 -14.27 -3.18 9.32
N GLY A 163 -13.56 -2.08 9.08
CA GLY A 163 -13.38 -1.00 10.05
C GLY A 163 -12.33 -1.27 11.13
N THR A 164 -11.59 -2.38 11.05
CA THR A 164 -10.54 -2.74 12.00
C THR A 164 -9.15 -2.32 11.53
N PHE A 165 -8.18 -2.24 12.44
CA PHE A 165 -6.76 -2.05 12.15
C PHE A 165 -5.96 -3.35 12.26
N LYS A 166 -6.41 -4.28 13.11
CA LYS A 166 -5.75 -5.55 13.46
C LYS A 166 -4.34 -5.31 14.02
N PRO A 167 -4.23 -4.57 15.14
CA PRO A 167 -2.93 -4.14 15.68
C PRO A 167 -2.03 -5.28 16.11
N ASP A 168 -2.59 -6.40 16.56
CA ASP A 168 -1.84 -7.58 17.03
C ASP A 168 -1.47 -8.57 15.93
N ARG A 169 -1.92 -8.33 14.69
CA ARG A 169 -1.53 -9.17 13.55
C ARG A 169 -0.07 -8.93 13.16
N ASN A 170 0.68 -10.00 12.92
CA ASN A 170 2.04 -9.89 12.40
C ASN A 170 2.08 -9.21 11.03
N LEU A 171 3.19 -8.54 10.75
CA LEU A 171 3.41 -7.81 9.51
C LEU A 171 4.35 -8.59 8.60
N THR A 172 3.97 -8.72 7.32
CA THR A 172 4.86 -9.32 6.32
C THR A 172 5.88 -8.31 5.77
N ARG A 173 6.95 -8.82 5.17
CA ARG A 173 7.98 -8.00 4.54
C ARG A 173 7.44 -7.14 3.40
N ALA A 174 6.46 -7.64 2.64
CA ALA A 174 5.79 -6.88 1.59
C ALA A 174 4.94 -5.73 2.14
N GLU A 175 4.18 -5.99 3.19
CA GLU A 175 3.39 -4.95 3.88
C GLU A 175 4.28 -3.87 4.48
N TYR A 176 5.41 -4.27 5.03
CA TYR A 176 6.40 -3.32 5.55
C TYR A 176 7.02 -2.46 4.44
N ALA A 177 7.38 -3.03 3.30
CA ALA A 177 7.85 -2.24 2.15
C ALA A 177 6.83 -1.19 1.71
N ALA A 178 5.55 -1.55 1.68
CA ALA A 178 4.46 -0.63 1.36
C ALA A 178 4.29 0.48 2.42
N LEU A 179 4.45 0.16 3.70
CA LEU A 179 4.44 1.13 4.79
C LEU A 179 5.59 2.13 4.68
N LEU A 180 6.81 1.65 4.46
CA LEU A 180 8.00 2.50 4.27
C LEU A 180 7.81 3.47 3.10
N ALA A 181 7.26 3.01 1.97
CA ALA A 181 7.02 3.83 0.80
C ALA A 181 5.99 4.96 1.00
N ARG A 182 5.14 4.84 2.04
CA ARG A 182 4.20 5.90 2.45
C ARG A 182 4.81 6.83 3.51
N ALA A 183 5.58 6.26 4.44
CA ALA A 183 6.11 7.00 5.57
C ALA A 183 7.31 7.87 5.21
N PHE A 184 8.13 7.43 4.24
CA PHE A 184 9.42 8.05 3.95
C PHE A 184 9.59 8.34 2.46
N GLU A 185 10.38 9.39 2.17
CA GLU A 185 10.89 9.62 0.82
C GLU A 185 12.02 8.63 0.55
N LEU A 186 11.74 7.64 -0.29
CA LEU A 186 12.67 6.57 -0.60
C LEU A 186 13.57 6.96 -1.78
N ALA A 187 14.51 7.88 -1.53
CA ALA A 187 15.51 8.26 -2.54
C ALA A 187 16.42 7.06 -2.88
N PRO A 188 16.60 6.72 -4.17
CA PRO A 188 17.43 5.60 -4.58
C PRO A 188 18.91 5.87 -4.28
N ARG A 189 19.60 4.89 -3.69
CA ARG A 189 21.02 4.93 -3.34
C ARG A 189 21.83 3.83 -4.01
N ARG A 190 21.15 2.85 -4.59
CA ARG A 190 21.75 1.72 -5.29
C ARG A 190 20.86 1.25 -6.42
N GLU A 191 21.41 0.42 -7.29
CA GLU A 191 20.64 -0.24 -8.34
C GLU A 191 19.57 -1.17 -7.76
N ALA A 192 18.52 -1.38 -8.53
CA ALA A 192 17.45 -2.28 -8.16
C ALA A 192 17.93 -3.73 -8.19
N THR A 193 17.66 -4.47 -7.13
CA THR A 193 17.82 -5.93 -7.13
C THR A 193 16.55 -6.55 -7.72
N VAL A 194 16.73 -7.47 -8.68
CA VAL A 194 15.65 -8.32 -9.18
C VAL A 194 15.53 -9.54 -8.27
N PHE A 195 14.37 -9.72 -7.66
CA PHE A 195 14.09 -10.86 -6.78
C PHE A 195 13.29 -11.92 -7.52
N LYS A 196 13.70 -13.19 -7.41
CA LYS A 196 13.10 -14.32 -8.12
C LYS A 196 11.64 -14.57 -7.73
N ASP A 197 11.29 -14.24 -6.51
CA ASP A 197 9.99 -14.48 -5.87
C ASP A 197 9.09 -13.23 -5.81
N VAL A 198 9.47 -12.17 -6.52
CA VAL A 198 8.66 -10.94 -6.65
C VAL A 198 8.35 -10.72 -8.12
N ALA A 199 7.18 -11.20 -8.54
CA ALA A 199 6.71 -11.03 -9.90
C ALA A 199 6.49 -9.54 -10.24
N ALA A 200 6.58 -9.18 -11.51
CA ALA A 200 6.44 -7.79 -11.96
C ALA A 200 5.06 -7.19 -11.64
N ASP A 201 4.04 -8.03 -11.57
CA ASP A 201 2.66 -7.70 -11.23
C ASP A 201 2.34 -7.86 -9.72
N PHE A 202 3.31 -8.29 -8.90
CA PHE A 202 3.10 -8.41 -7.47
C PHE A 202 2.70 -7.06 -6.86
N TRP A 203 1.65 -7.02 -6.05
CA TRP A 203 1.05 -5.80 -5.53
C TRP A 203 2.03 -4.84 -4.83
N ALA A 204 3.04 -5.37 -4.14
CA ALA A 204 4.06 -4.60 -3.44
C ALA A 204 5.37 -4.43 -4.24
N GLN A 205 5.47 -4.92 -5.47
CA GLN A 205 6.69 -4.92 -6.27
C GLN A 205 7.34 -3.52 -6.32
N SER A 206 6.58 -2.49 -6.65
CA SER A 206 7.09 -1.12 -6.72
C SER A 206 7.62 -0.62 -5.37
N ALA A 207 6.93 -0.94 -4.27
CA ALA A 207 7.35 -0.58 -2.92
C ALA A 207 8.60 -1.34 -2.48
N ILE A 208 8.69 -2.64 -2.79
CA ILE A 208 9.86 -3.49 -2.53
C ILE A 208 11.09 -2.94 -3.26
N VAL A 209 10.97 -2.62 -4.55
CA VAL A 209 12.05 -2.05 -5.36
C VAL A 209 12.50 -0.71 -4.77
N LYS A 210 11.57 0.18 -4.40
CA LYS A 210 11.89 1.47 -3.79
C LYS A 210 12.60 1.29 -2.44
N ALA A 211 12.06 0.47 -1.54
CA ALA A 211 12.65 0.22 -0.23
C ALA A 211 14.03 -0.46 -0.34
N ASN A 212 14.21 -1.35 -1.31
CA ASN A 212 15.48 -1.97 -1.59
C ASN A 212 16.50 -0.94 -2.09
N ARG A 213 16.17 -0.14 -3.11
CA ARG A 213 17.06 0.90 -3.67
C ARG A 213 17.43 1.96 -2.64
N ALA A 214 16.53 2.30 -1.74
CA ALA A 214 16.77 3.27 -0.67
C ALA A 214 17.54 2.71 0.53
N GLY A 215 17.84 1.41 0.55
CA GLY A 215 18.64 0.76 1.60
C GLY A 215 17.86 0.38 2.87
N PHE A 216 16.51 0.44 2.85
CA PHE A 216 15.69 -0.03 3.98
C PHE A 216 15.58 -1.55 4.02
N LEU A 217 15.41 -2.18 2.88
CA LEU A 217 15.24 -3.63 2.81
C LEU A 217 16.24 -4.26 1.85
N VAL A 218 16.75 -5.40 2.25
CA VAL A 218 17.63 -6.25 1.43
C VAL A 218 16.95 -7.59 1.17
N GLY A 219 17.35 -8.26 0.08
CA GLY A 219 16.99 -9.65 -0.18
C GLY A 219 17.89 -10.63 0.56
N TYR A 220 17.65 -11.90 0.31
CA TYR A 220 18.43 -13.01 0.83
C TYR A 220 19.53 -13.42 -0.17
N PRO A 221 20.58 -14.15 0.28
CA PRO A 221 21.67 -14.60 -0.60
C PRO A 221 21.22 -15.47 -1.78
N ASP A 222 20.07 -16.12 -1.67
CA ASP A 222 19.45 -16.93 -2.72
C ASP A 222 18.70 -16.12 -3.79
N SER A 223 18.86 -14.79 -3.77
CA SER A 223 18.16 -13.84 -4.65
C SER A 223 16.65 -13.80 -4.46
N THR A 224 16.13 -14.19 -3.28
CA THR A 224 14.72 -14.02 -2.91
C THR A 224 14.52 -12.79 -2.03
N PHE A 225 13.30 -12.26 -2.00
CA PHE A 225 12.85 -11.21 -1.08
C PHE A 225 12.03 -11.78 0.08
N ARG A 226 11.30 -12.84 -0.16
CA ARG A 226 10.35 -13.52 0.72
C ARG A 226 9.24 -12.57 1.19
N PRO A 227 8.40 -12.09 0.27
CA PRO A 227 7.42 -11.03 0.53
C PRO A 227 6.40 -11.39 1.62
N GLU A 228 6.00 -12.65 1.70
CA GLU A 228 5.00 -13.14 2.67
C GLU A 228 5.62 -13.56 4.03
N GLN A 229 6.94 -13.55 4.15
CA GLN A 229 7.59 -13.85 5.43
C GLN A 229 7.35 -12.73 6.42
N ASN A 230 7.03 -13.08 7.67
CA ASN A 230 6.93 -12.11 8.76
C ASN A 230 8.28 -11.42 9.01
N LEU A 231 8.20 -10.19 9.46
CA LEU A 231 9.35 -9.37 9.83
C LEU A 231 9.59 -9.48 11.33
N THR A 232 10.83 -9.70 11.76
CA THR A 232 11.17 -9.67 13.19
C THR A 232 11.36 -8.23 13.68
N ARG A 233 11.27 -8.03 15.00
CA ARG A 233 11.52 -6.72 15.62
C ARG A 233 12.90 -6.18 15.31
N THR A 234 13.95 -7.04 15.40
CA THR A 234 15.32 -6.67 15.00
C THR A 234 15.37 -6.18 13.56
N GLN A 235 14.77 -6.94 12.62
CA GLN A 235 14.79 -6.57 11.21
C GLN A 235 14.10 -5.23 10.96
N ALA A 236 13.00 -4.94 11.66
CA ALA A 236 12.29 -3.66 11.54
C ALA A 236 13.14 -2.50 12.02
N ILE A 237 13.78 -2.62 13.19
CA ILE A 237 14.62 -1.55 13.78
C ILE A 237 15.85 -1.31 12.91
N VAL A 238 16.58 -2.36 12.54
CA VAL A 238 17.75 -2.27 11.65
C VAL A 238 17.39 -1.61 10.31
N SER A 239 16.26 -1.99 9.74
CA SER A 239 15.77 -1.41 8.50
C SER A 239 15.52 0.10 8.59
N LEU A 240 14.90 0.58 9.67
CA LEU A 240 14.64 2.00 9.87
C LEU A 240 15.94 2.79 10.04
N VAL A 241 16.86 2.28 10.86
CA VAL A 241 18.14 2.94 11.14
C VAL A 241 19.00 3.02 9.87
N ASN A 242 19.19 1.90 9.18
CA ASN A 242 20.02 1.83 7.96
C ASN A 242 19.39 2.59 6.80
N GLY A 243 18.07 2.45 6.62
CA GLY A 243 17.33 3.13 5.57
C GLY A 243 17.40 4.65 5.68
N LEU A 244 17.44 5.18 6.89
CA LEU A 244 17.56 6.63 7.15
C LEU A 244 19.01 7.07 7.45
N GLN A 245 19.97 6.15 7.38
CA GLN A 245 21.39 6.41 7.68
C GLN A 245 21.60 7.05 9.05
N LEU A 246 20.83 6.61 10.04
CA LEU A 246 21.00 7.07 11.40
C LEU A 246 22.24 6.42 12.01
N THR A 247 23.06 7.17 12.70
CA THR A 247 24.30 6.70 13.30
C THR A 247 24.50 7.31 14.68
N GLY A 248 25.51 6.87 15.39
CA GLY A 248 26.03 7.48 16.62
C GLY A 248 25.47 6.88 17.92
N GLY A 249 24.80 5.73 17.87
CA GLY A 249 24.35 5.05 19.09
C GLY A 249 25.52 4.45 19.88
N ASN A 250 25.46 4.59 21.20
CA ASN A 250 26.43 3.97 22.11
C ASN A 250 25.90 2.59 22.54
N PRO A 251 26.65 1.47 22.34
CA PRO A 251 26.22 0.15 22.77
C PRO A 251 25.88 0.03 24.26
N ASN A 252 26.42 0.88 25.10
CA ASN A 252 26.08 0.92 26.53
C ASN A 252 24.61 1.26 26.78
N SER A 253 23.94 1.96 25.86
CA SER A 253 22.49 2.24 25.95
C SER A 253 21.64 0.97 25.96
N LEU A 254 22.16 -0.15 25.44
CA LEU A 254 21.48 -1.45 25.45
C LEU A 254 21.34 -2.06 26.84
N SER A 255 22.04 -1.52 27.86
CA SER A 255 21.89 -1.96 29.27
C SER A 255 20.48 -1.82 29.81
N VAL A 256 19.64 -1.00 29.17
CA VAL A 256 18.22 -0.82 29.51
C VAL A 256 17.39 -2.09 29.23
N TYR A 257 17.89 -3.01 28.39
CA TYR A 257 17.14 -4.23 28.04
C TYR A 257 17.57 -5.44 28.87
N ASP A 258 16.61 -6.08 29.53
CA ASP A 258 16.83 -7.32 30.29
C ASP A 258 17.27 -8.47 29.39
N ASP A 259 16.82 -8.44 28.14
CA ASP A 259 17.08 -9.46 27.12
C ASP A 259 18.14 -9.05 26.08
N ARG A 260 19.02 -8.09 26.43
CA ARG A 260 20.09 -7.60 25.55
C ARG A 260 21.00 -8.70 25.01
N ALA A 261 21.20 -9.78 25.77
CA ALA A 261 22.01 -10.91 25.34
C ALA A 261 21.43 -11.65 24.12
N LEU A 262 20.16 -11.45 23.79
CA LEU A 262 19.47 -12.01 22.62
C LEU A 262 19.60 -11.12 21.39
N ILE A 263 20.20 -9.94 21.51
CA ILE A 263 20.41 -9.03 20.37
C ILE A 263 21.50 -9.64 19.48
N PRO A 264 21.23 -9.88 18.18
CA PRO A 264 22.25 -10.34 17.26
C PRO A 264 23.39 -9.34 17.14
N SER A 265 24.63 -9.82 17.08
CA SER A 265 25.81 -8.96 17.01
C SER A 265 25.80 -7.97 15.84
N PHE A 266 25.22 -8.36 14.70
CA PHE A 266 25.09 -7.49 13.54
C PHE A 266 24.11 -6.34 13.72
N ALA A 267 23.27 -6.34 14.76
CA ALA A 267 22.23 -5.35 15.00
C ALA A 267 22.52 -4.45 16.21
N THR A 268 23.65 -4.65 16.86
CA THR A 268 24.00 -3.95 18.12
C THR A 268 24.02 -2.44 17.94
N ASP A 269 24.71 -1.93 16.93
CA ASP A 269 24.89 -0.49 16.70
C ASP A 269 23.58 0.17 16.25
N GLU A 270 22.79 -0.51 15.41
CA GLU A 270 21.50 -0.01 14.95
C GLU A 270 20.49 0.04 16.09
N ILE A 271 20.41 -0.99 16.93
CA ILE A 271 19.48 -0.99 18.07
C ILE A 271 19.92 0.05 19.12
N ALA A 272 21.23 0.21 19.37
CA ALA A 272 21.75 1.28 20.22
C ALA A 272 21.36 2.67 19.67
N THR A 273 21.56 2.89 18.38
CA THR A 273 21.15 4.13 17.70
C THR A 273 19.65 4.40 17.82
N ALA A 274 18.84 3.37 17.61
CA ALA A 274 17.38 3.48 17.72
C ALA A 274 16.93 3.78 19.16
N THR A 275 17.61 3.21 20.15
CA THR A 275 17.33 3.41 21.57
C THR A 275 17.63 4.85 21.97
N GLU A 276 18.81 5.37 21.70
CA GLU A 276 19.20 6.75 22.05
C GLU A 276 18.35 7.81 21.35
N ARG A 277 17.85 7.47 20.14
CA ARG A 277 16.93 8.35 19.39
C ARG A 277 15.47 8.17 19.78
N LYS A 278 15.17 7.38 20.82
CA LYS A 278 13.81 7.10 21.30
C LYS A 278 12.87 6.55 20.22
N ILE A 279 13.44 5.77 19.29
CA ILE A 279 12.68 5.09 18.23
C ILE A 279 12.04 3.82 18.77
N VAL A 280 12.70 3.13 19.71
CA VAL A 280 12.24 1.86 20.25
C VAL A 280 11.05 2.05 21.17
N VAL A 281 10.00 1.27 20.92
CA VAL A 281 8.79 1.19 21.77
C VAL A 281 8.54 -0.25 22.11
N ASN A 282 8.45 -0.55 23.41
CA ASN A 282 8.27 -1.91 23.94
C ASN A 282 7.00 -1.99 24.76
N TYR A 283 6.16 -2.97 24.46
CA TYR A 283 4.93 -3.25 25.20
C TYR A 283 4.85 -4.77 25.51
N PRO A 284 4.35 -5.17 26.67
CA PRO A 284 3.93 -4.34 27.82
C PRO A 284 5.10 -3.90 28.70
N THR A 285 6.27 -4.49 28.53
CA THR A 285 7.43 -4.26 29.39
C THR A 285 8.50 -3.46 28.64
N ARG A 286 8.77 -2.24 29.09
CA ARG A 286 9.71 -1.31 28.45
C ARG A 286 11.12 -1.88 28.31
N THR A 287 11.56 -2.70 29.26
CA THR A 287 12.89 -3.32 29.27
C THR A 287 13.00 -4.61 28.46
N LYS A 288 11.92 -5.03 27.76
CA LYS A 288 11.89 -6.23 26.91
C LYS A 288 11.90 -5.87 25.44
N LEU A 289 13.03 -6.02 24.78
CA LEU A 289 13.17 -5.77 23.34
C LEU A 289 12.51 -6.87 22.50
N SER A 290 12.62 -8.13 22.92
CA SER A 290 12.14 -9.33 22.19
C SER A 290 12.66 -9.41 20.74
N PRO A 291 13.98 -9.38 20.50
CA PRO A 291 14.59 -9.11 19.19
C PRO A 291 14.20 -10.10 18.10
N ALA A 292 14.05 -11.38 18.43
CA ALA A 292 13.73 -12.44 17.46
C ALA A 292 12.22 -12.62 17.19
N ARG A 293 11.35 -11.96 17.97
CA ARG A 293 9.89 -12.09 17.83
C ARG A 293 9.42 -11.36 16.57
N ASP A 294 8.41 -11.93 15.90
CA ASP A 294 7.72 -11.25 14.81
C ASP A 294 7.08 -9.95 15.31
N ILE A 295 7.18 -8.90 14.50
CA ILE A 295 6.62 -7.60 14.83
C ILE A 295 5.15 -7.53 14.40
N THR A 296 4.32 -6.93 15.26
CA THR A 296 2.91 -6.70 14.95
C THR A 296 2.68 -5.37 14.22
N ARG A 297 1.49 -5.20 13.64
CA ARG A 297 1.08 -3.96 12.98
C ARG A 297 1.04 -2.77 13.94
N GLY A 298 0.63 -2.97 15.18
CA GLY A 298 0.65 -1.94 16.22
C GLY A 298 2.08 -1.52 16.58
N GLU A 299 2.97 -2.49 16.77
CA GLU A 299 4.36 -2.23 17.11
C GLU A 299 5.12 -1.50 16.01
N ILE A 300 4.97 -1.95 14.76
CA ILE A 300 5.64 -1.25 13.65
C ILE A 300 5.08 0.17 13.46
N SER A 301 3.80 0.40 13.74
CA SER A 301 3.23 1.74 13.73
C SER A 301 3.91 2.63 14.76
N ALA A 302 4.13 2.13 15.96
CA ALA A 302 4.83 2.88 16.99
C ALA A 302 6.30 3.17 16.61
N LEU A 303 7.04 2.18 16.09
CA LEU A 303 8.42 2.39 15.62
C LEU A 303 8.50 3.41 14.48
N VAL A 304 7.64 3.32 13.48
CA VAL A 304 7.61 4.25 12.34
C VAL A 304 7.25 5.65 12.81
N TYR A 305 6.27 5.80 13.70
CA TYR A 305 5.91 7.12 14.22
C TYR A 305 7.07 7.75 15.01
N GLN A 306 7.69 6.98 15.93
CA GLN A 306 8.86 7.47 16.68
C GLN A 306 10.05 7.81 15.75
N THR A 307 10.20 7.08 14.66
CA THR A 307 11.20 7.42 13.63
C THR A 307 10.89 8.76 12.95
N LEU A 308 9.62 9.06 12.68
CA LEU A 308 9.20 10.37 12.16
C LEU A 308 9.46 11.48 13.19
N VAL A 309 9.23 11.22 14.48
CA VAL A 309 9.57 12.17 15.57
C VAL A 309 11.08 12.38 15.63
N ALA A 310 11.88 11.31 15.63
CA ALA A 310 13.35 11.39 15.69
C ALA A 310 13.97 12.10 14.48
N THR A 311 13.24 12.21 13.37
CA THR A 311 13.65 12.94 12.15
C THR A 311 12.92 14.28 11.97
N ASN A 312 12.29 14.81 13.01
CA ASN A 312 11.54 16.09 13.03
C ASN A 312 10.39 16.19 12.01
N ARG A 313 9.76 15.05 11.70
CA ARG A 313 8.64 14.95 10.75
C ARG A 313 7.29 14.72 11.42
N ALA A 314 7.27 14.50 12.73
CA ALA A 314 6.07 14.36 13.56
C ALA A 314 6.29 14.96 14.95
N GLN A 315 5.18 15.28 15.64
CA GLN A 315 5.22 15.77 17.01
C GLN A 315 5.37 14.60 18.00
N PRO A 316 6.09 14.78 19.12
CA PRO A 316 6.21 13.76 20.14
C PRO A 316 4.86 13.30 20.71
N ILE A 317 4.73 12.00 20.98
CA ILE A 317 3.63 11.42 21.76
C ILE A 317 4.16 11.04 23.13
N ASN A 318 3.39 11.33 24.16
CA ASN A 318 3.69 10.83 25.50
C ASN A 318 3.23 9.37 25.63
N SER A 319 4.17 8.46 25.80
CA SER A 319 3.88 7.03 26.00
C SER A 319 4.88 6.42 26.99
N PRO A 320 4.41 5.64 27.98
CA PRO A 320 5.29 5.00 28.95
C PRO A 320 6.14 3.87 28.33
N TYR A 321 5.86 3.48 27.11
CA TYR A 321 6.51 2.38 26.39
C TYR A 321 7.68 2.81 25.51
N ILE A 322 7.93 4.10 25.34
CA ILE A 322 9.11 4.62 24.62
C ILE A 322 10.34 4.41 25.50
N VAL A 323 11.38 3.80 24.94
CA VAL A 323 12.62 3.46 25.65
C VAL A 323 13.58 4.62 25.70
#